data_64de90809bf6f7b2975b9d2e1e4e5c6b
#
_entry.id   64de90809bf6f7b2975b9d2e1e4e5c6b
#
_cell.length_a   1.000
_cell.length_b   1.000
_cell.length_c   1.000
_cell.angle_alpha   90.00
_cell.angle_beta   90.00
_cell.angle_gamma   90.00
#
_symmetry.space_group_name_H-M   'P 1'
#
loop_
_entity.id
_entity.type
_entity.pdbx_description
1 polymer ?
#
loop_
_entity_poly.entity_id
_entity_poly.type
_entity_poly.pdbx_seq_one_letter_code
_entity_poly.pdbx_strand_id
1 'polypeptide(L)'
;MIEVLALAGAVAKIGGGISTAIKAGRDINDLLPHFGKLGQIDSEIQLAESGKHKGPLGRLSSPEQEGLAIAQSKLKYDETMKELESVCRLYGRPGTWDTVVREMGAARKR
;
A
#
# COMPACT_ATOMS: atom_id res chain seq x y z
N MET A 1 2.33 3.09 17.01
CA MET A 1 2.57 3.93 15.81
C MET A 1 3.56 3.23 14.90
N ILE A 2 3.24 3.14 13.61
CA ILE A 2 4.10 2.47 12.65
C ILE A 2 5.11 3.47 12.11
N GLU A 3 6.38 3.10 12.13
CA GLU A 3 7.42 3.92 11.52
C GLU A 3 7.28 3.91 10.01
N VAL A 4 7.70 5.00 9.35
CA VAL A 4 7.58 5.12 7.89
C VAL A 4 8.34 4.00 7.17
N LEU A 5 9.51 3.61 7.67
CA LEU A 5 10.27 2.50 7.08
C LEU A 5 9.51 1.19 7.15
N ALA A 6 8.75 0.97 8.21
CA ALA A 6 7.96 -0.24 8.37
C ALA A 6 6.82 -0.31 7.34
N LEU A 7 6.36 0.84 6.84
CA LEU A 7 5.30 0.88 5.83
C LEU A 7 5.74 0.23 4.53
N ALA A 8 6.99 0.43 4.11
CA ALA A 8 7.51 -0.21 2.90
C ALA A 8 7.52 -1.73 3.03
N GLY A 9 7.94 -2.24 4.19
CA GLY A 9 7.93 -3.67 4.46
C GLY A 9 6.53 -4.24 4.49
N ALA A 10 5.58 -3.53 5.09
CA ALA A 10 4.19 -3.94 5.14
C ALA A 10 3.58 -4.00 3.74
N VAL A 11 3.85 -3.00 2.90
CA VAL A 11 3.39 -2.98 1.51
C VAL A 11 3.90 -4.19 0.74
N ALA A 12 5.20 -4.48 0.86
CA ALA A 12 5.81 -5.61 0.17
C ALA A 12 5.19 -6.94 0.61
N LYS A 13 4.97 -7.11 1.91
CA LYS A 13 4.41 -8.34 2.46
C LYS A 13 2.96 -8.54 2.02
N ILE A 14 2.14 -7.52 2.16
CA ILE A 14 0.71 -7.58 1.79
C ILE A 14 0.59 -7.78 0.29
N GLY A 15 1.32 -7.00 -0.50
CA GLY A 15 1.28 -7.10 -1.96
C GLY A 15 1.72 -8.46 -2.47
N GLY A 16 2.79 -9.02 -1.90
CA GLY A 16 3.27 -10.36 -2.26
C GLY A 16 2.25 -11.43 -1.96
N GLY A 17 1.57 -11.35 -0.82
CA GLY A 17 0.52 -12.29 -0.46
C GLY A 17 -0.67 -12.21 -1.41
N ILE A 18 -1.09 -10.99 -1.76
CA ILE A 18 -2.19 -10.78 -2.71
C ILE A 18 -1.83 -11.35 -4.09
N SER A 19 -0.63 -11.04 -4.58
CA SER A 19 -0.17 -11.49 -5.89
C SER A 19 -0.18 -13.03 -5.96
N THR A 20 0.35 -13.68 -4.94
CA THR A 20 0.38 -15.13 -4.86
C THR A 20 -1.04 -15.72 -4.86
N ALA A 21 -1.95 -15.11 -4.10
CA ALA A 21 -3.33 -15.58 -4.00
C ALA A 21 -4.06 -15.45 -5.34
N ILE A 22 -3.87 -14.34 -6.06
CA ILE A 22 -4.50 -14.14 -7.37
C ILE A 22 -3.99 -15.17 -8.37
N LYS A 23 -2.69 -15.42 -8.39
CA LYS A 23 -2.07 -16.41 -9.28
C LYS A 23 -2.56 -17.82 -8.95
N ALA A 24 -2.92 -18.08 -7.71
CA ALA A 24 -3.47 -19.36 -7.29
C ALA A 24 -4.97 -19.50 -7.57
N GLY A 25 -5.59 -18.48 -8.17
CA GLY A 25 -7.00 -18.53 -8.56
C GLY A 25 -7.98 -18.10 -7.50
N ARG A 26 -7.52 -17.42 -6.45
CA ARG A 26 -8.40 -16.92 -5.41
C ARG A 26 -9.33 -15.83 -5.92
N ASP A 27 -10.55 -15.80 -5.38
CA ASP A 27 -11.53 -14.78 -5.72
C ASP A 27 -11.06 -13.42 -5.20
N ILE A 28 -11.20 -12.39 -6.03
CA ILE A 28 -10.80 -11.03 -5.67
C ILE A 28 -11.59 -10.53 -4.45
N ASN A 29 -12.84 -10.97 -4.28
CA ASN A 29 -13.65 -10.56 -3.13
C ASN A 29 -13.04 -10.99 -1.81
N ASP A 30 -12.35 -12.13 -1.79
CA ASP A 30 -11.65 -12.61 -0.59
C ASP A 30 -10.42 -11.75 -0.27
N LEU A 31 -9.92 -11.04 -1.26
CA LEU A 31 -8.69 -10.25 -1.13
C LEU A 31 -8.95 -8.77 -0.90
N LEU A 32 -10.21 -8.31 -1.04
CA LEU A 32 -10.54 -6.90 -0.84
C LEU A 32 -10.11 -6.35 0.52
N PRO A 33 -10.24 -7.09 1.64
CA PRO A 33 -9.73 -6.58 2.91
C PRO A 33 -8.23 -6.30 2.90
N HIS A 34 -7.45 -7.09 2.17
CA HIS A 34 -6.01 -6.87 2.05
C HIS A 34 -5.71 -5.63 1.23
N PHE A 35 -6.46 -5.40 0.15
CA PHE A 35 -6.34 -4.16 -0.61
C PHE A 35 -6.74 -2.95 0.23
N GLY A 36 -7.73 -3.10 1.10
CA GLY A 36 -8.11 -2.05 2.04
C GLY A 36 -6.95 -1.66 2.95
N LYS A 37 -6.17 -2.63 3.42
CA LYS A 37 -4.98 -2.36 4.22
C LYS A 37 -3.94 -1.57 3.44
N LEU A 38 -3.75 -1.88 2.14
CA LEU A 38 -2.85 -1.11 1.28
C LEU A 38 -3.32 0.34 1.16
N GLY A 39 -4.64 0.55 1.02
CA GLY A 39 -5.19 1.90 0.98
C GLY A 39 -4.93 2.68 2.25
N GLN A 40 -5.03 2.03 3.41
CA GLN A 40 -4.72 2.66 4.70
C GLN A 40 -3.24 3.01 4.81
N ILE A 41 -2.36 2.14 4.32
CA ILE A 41 -0.92 2.42 4.30
C ILE A 41 -0.62 3.62 3.41
N ASP A 42 -1.27 3.70 2.25
CA ASP A 42 -1.12 4.85 1.36
C ASP A 42 -1.52 6.15 2.07
N SER A 43 -2.61 6.14 2.84
CA SER A 43 -3.02 7.30 3.64
C SER A 43 -1.96 7.68 4.67
N GLU A 44 -1.35 6.71 5.32
CA GLU A 44 -0.28 6.98 6.29
C GLU A 44 0.96 7.57 5.62
N ILE A 45 1.30 7.09 4.43
CA ILE A 45 2.42 7.65 3.66
C ILE A 45 2.12 9.10 3.29
N GLN A 46 0.90 9.40 2.86
CA GLN A 46 0.50 10.77 2.52
C GLN A 46 0.54 11.69 3.73
N LEU A 47 0.12 11.20 4.89
CA LEU A 47 0.20 11.99 6.14
C LEU A 47 1.65 12.29 6.49
N ALA A 48 2.54 11.32 6.36
CA ALA A 48 3.96 11.51 6.61
C ALA A 48 4.55 12.54 5.64
N GLU A 49 4.17 12.44 4.35
CA GLU A 49 4.62 13.35 3.31
C GLU A 49 4.18 14.78 3.57
N SER A 50 2.96 14.97 4.09
CA SER A 50 2.44 16.29 4.38
C SER A 50 3.00 16.89 5.66
N GLY A 51 3.82 16.13 6.40
CA GLY A 51 4.42 16.61 7.64
C GLY A 51 3.48 16.55 8.85
N LYS A 52 2.28 16.01 8.70
CA LYS A 52 1.33 15.89 9.80
C LYS A 52 1.65 14.72 10.72
N HIS A 53 2.53 13.83 10.28
CA HIS A 53 2.95 12.69 11.08
C HIS A 53 4.17 13.06 11.94
N LYS A 54 4.02 14.13 12.71
CA LYS A 54 5.07 14.60 13.61
C LYS A 54 4.73 14.17 15.01
N GLY A 55 5.42 13.17 15.50
CA GLY A 55 5.35 12.76 16.88
C GLY A 55 6.73 12.83 17.51
N PRO A 56 6.86 12.37 18.76
CA PRO A 56 8.17 12.31 19.41
C PRO A 56 9.21 11.54 18.63
N LEU A 57 8.78 10.55 17.84
CA LEU A 57 9.68 9.75 17.01
C LEU A 57 10.27 10.54 15.85
N GLY A 58 9.55 11.50 15.31
CA GLY A 58 10.03 12.34 14.23
C GLY A 58 11.20 13.24 14.65
N ARG A 59 11.41 13.41 15.95
CA ARG A 59 12.52 14.20 16.47
C ARG A 59 13.82 13.42 16.58
N LEU A 60 13.74 12.09 16.51
CA LEU A 60 14.90 11.22 16.65
C LEU A 60 15.62 10.98 15.33
N SER A 61 14.94 11.27 14.19
CA SER A 61 15.51 11.13 12.87
C SER A 61 15.81 12.48 12.26
N SER A 62 16.86 12.55 11.43
CA SER A 62 17.11 13.77 10.69
C SER A 62 16.01 13.96 9.64
N PRO A 63 15.70 15.22 9.25
CA PRO A 63 14.73 15.45 8.17
C PRO A 63 15.10 14.74 6.87
N GLU A 64 16.38 14.58 6.60
CA GLU A 64 16.86 13.90 5.41
C GLU A 64 16.55 12.41 5.45
N GLN A 65 16.75 11.76 6.59
CA GLN A 65 16.43 10.35 6.77
C GLN A 65 14.94 10.12 6.68
N GLU A 66 14.16 10.99 7.27
CA GLU A 66 12.70 10.91 7.21
C GLU A 66 12.21 11.06 5.77
N GLY A 67 12.76 12.04 5.04
CA GLY A 67 12.42 12.24 3.63
C GLY A 67 12.76 11.03 2.76
N LEU A 68 13.92 10.40 3.01
CA LEU A 68 14.30 9.19 2.30
C LEU A 68 13.35 8.04 2.60
N ALA A 69 12.98 7.88 3.87
CA ALA A 69 12.05 6.81 4.27
C ALA A 69 10.70 6.98 3.61
N ILE A 70 10.19 8.21 3.54
CA ILE A 70 8.93 8.53 2.88
C ILE A 70 9.03 8.21 1.38
N ALA A 71 10.11 8.64 0.74
CA ALA A 71 10.32 8.41 -0.68
C ALA A 71 10.41 6.92 -1.01
N GLN A 72 11.12 6.15 -0.20
CA GLN A 72 11.23 4.70 -0.37
C GLN A 72 9.87 4.00 -0.19
N SER A 73 9.10 4.41 0.80
CA SER A 73 7.78 3.84 1.07
C SER A 73 6.83 4.13 -0.09
N LYS A 74 6.85 5.35 -0.60
CA LYS A 74 6.02 5.76 -1.74
C LYS A 74 6.39 5.00 -3.00
N LEU A 75 7.69 4.87 -3.27
CA LEU A 75 8.18 4.12 -4.43
C LEU A 75 7.79 2.65 -4.33
N LYS A 76 7.93 2.05 -3.17
CA LYS A 76 7.57 0.66 -2.94
C LYS A 76 6.08 0.44 -3.12
N TYR A 77 5.27 1.38 -2.64
CA TYR A 77 3.82 1.33 -2.82
C TYR A 77 3.47 1.38 -4.32
N ASP A 78 4.05 2.32 -5.06
CA ASP A 78 3.77 2.47 -6.49
C ASP A 78 4.18 1.22 -7.28
N GLU A 79 5.36 0.66 -6.99
CA GLU A 79 5.82 -0.57 -7.64
C GLU A 79 4.89 -1.74 -7.35
N THR A 80 4.46 -1.86 -6.09
CA THR A 80 3.56 -2.93 -5.67
C THR A 80 2.22 -2.81 -6.37
N MET A 81 1.67 -1.59 -6.45
CA MET A 81 0.39 -1.37 -7.13
C MET A 81 0.46 -1.68 -8.62
N LYS A 82 1.57 -1.34 -9.28
CA LYS A 82 1.76 -1.68 -10.69
C LYS A 82 1.83 -3.18 -10.90
N GLU A 83 2.52 -3.88 -10.02
CA GLU A 83 2.61 -5.34 -10.07
C GLU A 83 1.23 -5.97 -9.85
N LEU A 84 0.48 -5.50 -8.87
CA LEU A 84 -0.86 -6.01 -8.58
C LEU A 84 -1.82 -5.74 -9.74
N GLU A 85 -1.72 -4.57 -10.37
CA GLU A 85 -2.52 -4.27 -11.55
C GLU A 85 -2.22 -5.29 -12.67
N SER A 86 -0.95 -5.54 -12.95
CA SER A 86 -0.55 -6.51 -13.96
C SER A 86 -1.06 -7.90 -13.65
N VAL A 87 -0.95 -8.33 -12.39
CA VAL A 87 -1.44 -9.65 -11.95
C VAL A 87 -2.95 -9.74 -12.12
N CYS A 88 -3.69 -8.70 -11.74
CA CYS A 88 -5.15 -8.68 -11.88
C CYS A 88 -5.56 -8.76 -13.35
N ARG A 89 -4.85 -8.08 -14.24
CA ARG A 89 -5.16 -8.11 -15.67
C ARG A 89 -4.83 -9.43 -16.33
N LEU A 90 -3.76 -10.09 -15.86
CA LEU A 90 -3.31 -11.37 -16.44
C LEU A 90 -4.07 -12.58 -15.89
N TYR A 91 -4.38 -12.56 -14.60
CA TYR A 91 -4.96 -13.72 -13.91
C TYR A 91 -6.38 -13.50 -13.43
N GLY A 92 -6.80 -12.23 -13.32
CA GLY A 92 -8.14 -11.90 -12.84
C GLY A 92 -9.16 -11.82 -13.97
N ARG A 93 -10.43 -11.68 -13.61
CA ARG A 93 -11.52 -11.47 -14.55
C ARG A 93 -11.52 -10.02 -15.03
N PRO A 94 -12.15 -9.73 -16.21
CA PRO A 94 -12.33 -8.36 -16.64
C PRO A 94 -13.03 -7.52 -15.57
N GLY A 95 -12.53 -6.31 -15.33
CA GLY A 95 -13.10 -5.42 -14.32
C GLY A 95 -12.57 -5.62 -12.91
N THR A 96 -11.74 -6.64 -12.68
CA THR A 96 -11.16 -6.91 -11.36
C THR A 96 -10.37 -5.72 -10.83
N TRP A 97 -9.51 -5.12 -11.65
CA TRP A 97 -8.70 -3.99 -11.22
C TRP A 97 -9.57 -2.76 -10.88
N ASP A 98 -10.63 -2.52 -11.65
CA ASP A 98 -11.54 -1.40 -11.37
C ASP A 98 -12.22 -1.57 -10.01
N THR A 99 -12.59 -2.80 -9.65
CA THR A 99 -13.15 -3.12 -8.35
C THR A 99 -12.15 -2.83 -7.24
N VAL A 100 -10.90 -3.22 -7.44
CA VAL A 100 -9.83 -2.98 -6.47
C VAL A 100 -9.63 -1.48 -6.23
N VAL A 101 -9.55 -0.71 -7.31
CA VAL A 101 -9.34 0.75 -7.21
C VAL A 101 -10.48 1.40 -6.45
N ARG A 102 -11.71 0.99 -6.73
CA ARG A 102 -12.89 1.52 -6.05
C ARG A 102 -12.86 1.20 -4.56
N GLU A 103 -12.53 -0.03 -4.22
CA GLU A 103 -12.49 -0.46 -2.81
C GLU A 103 -11.38 0.23 -2.04
N MET A 104 -10.22 0.44 -2.65
CA MET A 104 -9.13 1.16 -2.02
C MET A 104 -9.49 2.63 -1.79
N GLY A 105 -10.18 3.23 -2.75
CA GLY A 105 -10.66 4.60 -2.60
C GLY A 105 -11.61 4.73 -1.42
N ALA A 106 -12.52 3.76 -1.24
CA ALA A 106 -13.43 3.73 -0.10
C ALA A 106 -12.66 3.58 1.22
N ALA A 107 -11.64 2.72 1.26
CA ALA A 107 -10.83 2.51 2.45
C ALA A 107 -10.07 3.77 2.88
N ARG A 108 -9.60 4.56 1.91
CA ARG A 108 -8.89 5.81 2.20
C ARG A 108 -9.78 6.86 2.86
N LYS A 109 -11.08 6.80 2.63
CA LYS A 109 -12.03 7.78 3.16
C LYS A 109 -12.53 7.46 4.57
N ARG A 110 -12.19 6.30 5.09
CA ARG A 110 -12.63 5.86 6.43
C ARG A 110 -11.82 6.49 7.55
#